data_7271bbcd092a1dc867884107d0f4b244
#
_entry.id   7271bbcd092a1dc867884107d0f4b244
#
_cell.length_a   1.000
_cell.length_b   1.000
_cell.length_c   1.000
_cell.angle_alpha   90.00
_cell.angle_beta   90.00
_cell.angle_gamma   90.00
#
_symmetry.space_group_name_H-M   'P 1'
#
loop_
_entity.id
_entity.type
_entity.pdbx_description
1 polymer ?
#
loop_
_entity_poly.entity_id
_entity_poly.type
_entity_poly.pdbx_seq_one_letter_code
_entity_poly.pdbx_strand_id
1 'polypeptide(L)'
;MSNEILYILLPGYAAHEAVYLSQAIASDEYALKEHPKYLNKVVAPTLEPVKSISGFSTVPDYSFETMPDDYAALVLIGGFGWSTPVAGKVGPIVRQAIERGRIIGAIC
;
A
#
# COMPACT_ATOMS: atom_id res chain seq x y z
N MET A 1 13.74 12.55 4.57
CA MET A 1 12.64 11.60 4.87
C MET A 1 11.69 11.50 3.70
N SER A 2 11.26 10.29 3.41
CA SER A 2 10.33 10.07 2.32
C SER A 2 8.93 10.54 2.70
N ASN A 3 8.17 11.02 1.71
CA ASN A 3 6.76 11.37 1.85
C ASN A 3 5.85 10.33 1.19
N GLU A 4 6.37 9.15 0.88
CA GLU A 4 5.58 8.11 0.22
C GLU A 4 4.80 7.27 1.23
N ILE A 5 3.55 7.01 0.89
CA ILE A 5 2.71 6.04 1.60
C ILE A 5 2.56 4.84 0.69
N LEU A 6 2.97 3.68 1.17
CA LEU A 6 2.99 2.46 0.37
C LEU A 6 1.76 1.62 0.70
N TYR A 7 0.98 1.28 -0.33
CA TYR A 7 -0.19 0.44 -0.22
C TYR A 7 0.12 -0.94 -0.78
N ILE A 8 0.07 -1.97 0.05
CA ILE A 8 0.30 -3.34 -0.40
C ILE A 8 -0.99 -3.91 -0.94
N LEU A 9 -0.97 -4.24 -2.23
CA LEU A 9 -2.09 -4.87 -2.93
C LEU A 9 -1.67 -6.29 -3.33
N LEU A 10 -2.40 -7.27 -2.83
CA LEU A 10 -2.27 -8.66 -3.27
C LEU A 10 -3.34 -8.96 -4.33
N PRO A 11 -3.14 -9.95 -5.21
CA PRO A 11 -4.18 -10.33 -6.16
C PRO A 11 -5.50 -10.61 -5.43
N GLY A 12 -6.59 -10.06 -5.95
CA GLY A 12 -7.91 -10.13 -5.29
C GLY A 12 -8.10 -9.10 -4.20
N TYR A 13 -7.38 -7.97 -4.26
CA TYR A 13 -7.51 -6.91 -3.27
C TYR A 13 -8.89 -6.23 -3.35
N ALA A 14 -9.33 -5.67 -2.23
CA ALA A 14 -10.58 -4.91 -2.13
C ALA A 14 -10.35 -3.46 -2.55
N ALA A 15 -10.68 -3.13 -3.80
CA ALA A 15 -10.37 -1.84 -4.39
C ALA A 15 -10.92 -0.65 -3.58
N HIS A 16 -12.14 -0.77 -3.06
CA HIS A 16 -12.76 0.33 -2.31
C HIS A 16 -11.96 0.72 -1.07
N GLU A 17 -11.28 -0.24 -0.42
CA GLU A 17 -10.47 0.04 0.76
C GLU A 17 -9.25 0.86 0.42
N ALA A 18 -8.61 0.57 -0.71
CA ALA A 18 -7.45 1.33 -1.17
C ALA A 18 -7.85 2.75 -1.61
N VAL A 19 -8.97 2.87 -2.31
CA VAL A 19 -9.39 4.12 -2.93
C VAL A 19 -9.80 5.16 -1.90
N TYR A 20 -10.56 4.81 -0.88
CA TYR A 20 -11.03 5.79 0.10
C TYR A 20 -9.87 6.50 0.79
N LEU A 21 -8.94 5.76 1.35
CA LEU A 21 -7.83 6.36 2.08
C LEU A 21 -6.88 7.12 1.14
N SER A 22 -6.50 6.50 0.02
CA SER A 22 -5.55 7.11 -0.90
C SER A 22 -6.10 8.39 -1.53
N GLN A 23 -7.39 8.39 -1.83
CA GLN A 23 -8.05 9.57 -2.40
C GLN A 23 -8.10 10.71 -1.39
N ALA A 24 -8.41 10.42 -0.12
CA ALA A 24 -8.44 11.42 0.93
C ALA A 24 -7.06 12.03 1.16
N ILE A 25 -6.01 11.21 1.09
CA ILE A 25 -4.63 11.69 1.28
C ILE A 25 -4.16 12.52 0.09
N ALA A 26 -4.50 12.11 -1.13
CA ALA A 26 -4.08 12.82 -2.34
C ALA A 26 -4.86 14.11 -2.58
N SER A 27 -6.06 14.22 -2.01
CA SER A 27 -6.93 15.37 -2.25
C SER A 27 -6.51 16.57 -1.40
N ASP A 28 -6.29 17.72 -2.03
CA ASP A 28 -6.01 18.97 -1.32
C ASP A 28 -7.24 19.52 -0.59
N GLU A 29 -8.43 19.02 -0.91
CA GLU A 29 -9.69 19.49 -0.33
C GLU A 29 -9.76 19.28 1.18
N TYR A 30 -9.18 18.18 1.66
CA TYR A 30 -9.18 17.82 3.09
C TYR A 30 -7.84 18.11 3.77
N ALA A 31 -6.84 18.52 3.02
CA ALA A 31 -5.52 18.79 3.59
C ALA A 31 -5.49 20.16 4.26
N LEU A 32 -4.91 20.21 5.46
CA LEU A 32 -4.56 21.49 6.07
C LEU A 32 -3.42 22.10 5.27
N LYS A 33 -3.48 23.40 5.02
CA LYS A 33 -2.51 24.10 4.16
C LYS A 33 -1.05 23.94 4.59
N GLU A 34 -0.82 23.59 5.85
CA GLU A 34 0.52 23.48 6.42
C GLU A 34 1.05 22.05 6.47
N HIS A 35 0.27 21.06 6.02
CA HIS A 35 0.72 19.68 6.01
C HIS A 35 1.56 19.39 4.78
N PRO A 36 2.65 18.61 4.94
CA PRO A 36 3.39 18.11 3.79
C PRO A 36 2.48 17.22 2.95
N LYS A 37 2.65 17.30 1.63
CA LYS A 37 1.93 16.41 0.72
C LYS A 37 2.56 15.02 0.77
N TYR A 38 1.70 14.01 0.92
CA TYR A 38 2.10 12.63 0.83
C TYR A 38 1.77 12.09 -0.55
N LEU A 39 2.63 11.20 -1.05
CA LEU A 39 2.45 10.55 -2.35
C LEU A 39 2.06 9.10 -2.14
N ASN A 40 0.95 8.69 -2.74
CA ASN A 40 0.50 7.31 -2.68
C ASN A 40 1.25 6.47 -3.72
N LYS A 41 1.78 5.33 -3.28
CA LYS A 41 2.45 4.37 -4.15
C LYS A 41 1.91 2.98 -3.90
N VAL A 42 1.79 2.20 -4.95
CA VAL A 42 1.28 0.84 -4.87
C VAL A 42 2.45 -0.13 -4.87
N VAL A 43 2.41 -1.08 -3.95
CA VAL A 43 3.38 -2.18 -3.85
C VAL A 43 2.64 -3.50 -4.03
N ALA A 44 3.14 -4.35 -4.90
CA ALA A 44 2.58 -5.67 -5.15
C ALA A 44 3.68 -6.72 -5.18
N PRO A 45 3.36 -8.03 -5.19
CA PRO A 45 4.40 -9.06 -5.21
C PRO A 45 5.35 -8.96 -6.39
N THR A 46 4.84 -8.52 -7.56
CA THR A 46 5.64 -8.30 -8.76
C THR A 46 5.24 -6.96 -9.38
N LEU A 47 5.93 -6.56 -10.43
CA LEU A 47 5.61 -5.33 -11.16
C LEU A 47 4.50 -5.52 -12.20
N GLU A 48 3.99 -6.72 -12.36
CA GLU A 48 2.85 -6.97 -13.24
C GLU A 48 1.56 -6.40 -12.66
N PRO A 49 0.59 -6.03 -13.51
CA PRO A 49 -0.69 -5.53 -13.03
C PRO A 49 -1.35 -6.50 -12.06
N VAL A 50 -1.86 -5.97 -10.95
CA VAL A 50 -2.56 -6.76 -9.94
C VAL A 50 -4.06 -6.48 -10.05
N LYS A 51 -4.87 -7.54 -10.03
CA LYS A 51 -6.33 -7.42 -10.18
C LYS A 51 -7.03 -7.39 -8.83
N SER A 52 -8.01 -6.49 -8.72
CA SER A 52 -8.92 -6.43 -7.57
C SER A 52 -9.96 -7.54 -7.62
N ILE A 53 -10.77 -7.64 -6.58
CA ILE A 53 -11.92 -8.57 -6.53
C ILE A 53 -12.85 -8.33 -7.72
N SER A 54 -13.06 -7.08 -8.11
CA SER A 54 -13.95 -6.72 -9.23
C SER A 54 -13.29 -6.86 -10.60
N GLY A 55 -12.02 -7.25 -10.67
CA GLY A 55 -11.31 -7.44 -11.93
C GLY A 55 -10.62 -6.19 -12.46
N PHE A 56 -10.63 -5.08 -11.73
CA PHE A 56 -9.89 -3.88 -12.12
C PHE A 56 -8.39 -4.12 -11.89
N SER A 57 -7.58 -3.71 -12.86
CA SER A 57 -6.14 -3.90 -12.79
C SER A 57 -5.44 -2.63 -12.35
N THR A 58 -4.49 -2.77 -11.43
CA THR A 58 -3.62 -1.68 -10.99
C THR A 58 -2.18 -2.02 -11.34
N VAL A 59 -1.49 -1.07 -11.96
CA VAL A 59 -0.05 -1.22 -12.24
C VAL A 59 0.71 -0.78 -10.99
N PRO A 60 1.51 -1.67 -10.38
CA PRO A 60 2.28 -1.29 -9.18
C PRO A 60 3.39 -0.30 -9.50
N ASP A 61 3.71 0.53 -8.53
CA ASP A 61 4.89 1.39 -8.59
C ASP A 61 6.15 0.62 -8.19
N TYR A 62 5.99 -0.32 -7.24
CA TYR A 62 7.08 -1.15 -6.73
C TYR A 62 6.63 -2.59 -6.58
N SER A 63 7.58 -3.51 -6.71
CA SER A 63 7.39 -4.89 -6.26
C SER A 63 7.94 -5.02 -4.83
N PHE A 64 7.76 -6.20 -4.22
CA PHE A 64 8.35 -6.46 -2.90
C PHE A 64 9.88 -6.38 -2.93
N GLU A 65 10.49 -6.64 -4.10
CA GLU A 65 11.94 -6.58 -4.27
C GLU A 65 12.45 -5.17 -4.55
N THR A 66 11.62 -4.31 -5.16
CA THR A 66 12.04 -2.97 -5.59
C THR A 66 11.53 -1.85 -4.71
N MET A 67 10.69 -2.15 -3.71
CA MET A 67 10.18 -1.13 -2.82
C MET A 67 11.29 -0.43 -2.05
N PRO A 68 11.14 0.87 -1.75
CA PRO A 68 12.16 1.60 -1.01
C PRO A 68 12.23 1.16 0.45
N ASP A 69 13.40 1.35 1.05
CA ASP A 69 13.57 1.12 2.49
C ASP A 69 12.97 2.25 3.34
N ASP A 70 12.91 3.45 2.79
CA ASP A 70 12.37 4.62 3.47
C ASP A 70 11.01 5.00 2.89
N TYR A 71 10.01 5.08 3.76
CA TYR A 71 8.65 5.53 3.42
C TYR A 71 7.96 6.04 4.68
N ALA A 72 6.93 6.86 4.49
CA ALA A 72 6.25 7.49 5.62
C ALA A 72 5.31 6.51 6.33
N ALA A 73 4.60 5.68 5.58
CA ALA A 73 3.64 4.74 6.15
C ALA A 73 3.43 3.55 5.22
N LEU A 74 3.01 2.43 5.81
CA LEU A 74 2.68 1.21 5.10
C LEU A 74 1.22 0.86 5.38
N VAL A 75 0.44 0.67 4.34
CA VAL A 75 -1.00 0.33 4.47
C VAL A 75 -1.24 -1.03 3.81
N LEU A 76 -1.81 -1.94 4.57
CA LEU A 76 -2.18 -3.26 4.10
C LEU A 76 -3.64 -3.25 3.68
N ILE A 77 -3.93 -3.57 2.43
CA ILE A 77 -5.29 -3.57 1.89
C ILE A 77 -5.84 -4.99 1.94
N GLY A 78 -7.04 -5.13 2.48
CA GLY A 78 -7.72 -6.41 2.61
C GLY A 78 -8.09 -7.02 1.26
N GLY A 79 -8.48 -8.29 1.27
CA GLY A 79 -8.90 -9.00 0.08
C GLY A 79 -8.59 -10.49 0.17
N PHE A 80 -8.91 -11.20 -0.91
CA PHE A 80 -8.77 -12.66 -0.96
C PHE A 80 -7.31 -13.11 -0.98
N GLY A 81 -6.40 -12.26 -1.44
CA GLY A 81 -4.98 -12.60 -1.54
C GLY A 81 -4.33 -12.99 -0.21
N TRP A 82 -4.90 -12.51 0.91
CA TRP A 82 -4.39 -12.83 2.24
C TRP A 82 -4.56 -14.29 2.63
N SER A 83 -5.42 -15.02 1.94
CA SER A 83 -5.62 -16.46 2.12
C SER A 83 -4.71 -17.30 1.23
N THR A 84 -3.83 -16.69 0.46
CA THR A 84 -2.93 -17.37 -0.47
C THR A 84 -1.50 -17.39 0.04
N PRO A 85 -0.64 -18.30 -0.48
CA PRO A 85 0.76 -18.35 -0.04
C PRO A 85 1.55 -17.06 -0.23
N VAL A 86 1.16 -16.22 -1.17
CA VAL A 86 1.86 -14.95 -1.42
C VAL A 86 1.78 -14.01 -0.22
N ALA A 87 0.75 -14.14 0.62
CA ALA A 87 0.61 -13.36 1.84
C ALA A 87 1.78 -13.57 2.81
N GLY A 88 2.41 -14.74 2.79
CA GLY A 88 3.57 -15.02 3.63
C GLY A 88 4.76 -14.11 3.35
N LYS A 89 4.85 -13.57 2.13
CA LYS A 89 5.92 -12.65 1.76
C LYS A 89 5.77 -11.27 2.37
N VAL A 90 4.59 -10.93 2.88
CA VAL A 90 4.33 -9.62 3.50
C VAL A 90 4.89 -9.57 4.92
N GLY A 91 4.96 -10.70 5.62
CA GLY A 91 5.44 -10.76 7.00
C GLY A 91 6.79 -10.08 7.22
N PRO A 92 7.83 -10.40 6.44
CA PRO A 92 9.13 -9.75 6.57
C PRO A 92 9.06 -8.23 6.35
N ILE A 93 8.21 -7.77 5.44
CA ILE A 93 8.02 -6.34 5.15
C ILE A 93 7.44 -5.64 6.38
N VAL A 94 6.42 -6.23 6.99
CA VAL A 94 5.78 -5.68 8.18
C VAL A 94 6.75 -5.67 9.37
N ARG A 95 7.51 -6.74 9.58
CA ARG A 95 8.49 -6.80 10.66
C ARG A 95 9.54 -5.70 10.50
N GLN A 96 10.04 -5.50 9.29
CA GLN A 96 11.02 -4.45 9.03
C GLN A 96 10.44 -3.06 9.29
N ALA A 97 9.18 -2.85 8.91
CA ALA A 97 8.50 -1.58 9.17
C ALA A 97 8.37 -1.33 10.68
N ILE A 98 8.02 -2.34 11.45
CA ILE A 98 7.93 -2.24 12.90
C ILE A 98 9.29 -1.91 13.51
N GLU A 99 10.34 -2.60 13.10
CA GLU A 99 11.70 -2.38 13.61
C GLU A 99 12.18 -0.96 13.35
N ARG A 100 11.75 -0.36 12.23
CA ARG A 100 12.14 1.01 11.85
C ARG A 100 11.18 2.07 12.39
N GLY A 101 10.18 1.69 13.17
CA GLY A 101 9.23 2.63 13.74
C GLY A 101 8.30 3.28 12.72
N ARG A 102 8.04 2.62 11.58
CA ARG A 102 7.13 3.14 10.56
C ARG A 102 5.68 3.04 11.02
N ILE A 103 4.86 3.96 10.51
CA ILE A 103 3.41 3.89 10.71
C ILE A 103 2.85 2.77 9.85
N ILE A 104 2.04 1.90 10.44
CA ILE A 104 1.42 0.78 9.74
C ILE A 104 -0.09 0.85 9.96
N GLY A 105 -0.83 0.77 8.87
CA GLY A 105 -2.29 0.66 8.89
C GLY A 105 -2.73 -0.58 8.15
N ALA A 106 -3.87 -1.12 8.52
CA ALA A 106 -4.49 -2.23 7.83
C ALA A 106 -5.98 -1.98 7.71
N ILE A 107 -6.51 -2.24 6.53
CA ILE A 107 -7.93 -2.10 6.25
C ILE A 107 -8.45 -3.47 5.83
N CYS A 108 -9.47 -3.94 6.54
CA CYS A 108 -9.99 -5.28 6.36
C CYS A 108 -11.47 -5.25 6.03
#